data_96fcae34a1450b0f84b1dc38252f222b
#
_entry.id   96fcae34a1450b0f84b1dc38252f222b
#
_cell.length_a   1.000
_cell.length_b   1.000
_cell.length_c   1.000
_cell.angle_alpha   90.00
_cell.angle_beta   90.00
_cell.angle_gamma   90.00
#
_symmetry.space_group_name_H-M   'P 1'
#
loop_
_entity.id
_entity.type
_entity.pdbx_description
1 polymer ?
#
loop_
_entity_poly.entity_id
_entity_poly.type
_entity_poly.pdbx_seq_one_letter_code
_entity_poly.pdbx_strand_id
1 'polypeptide(L)'
;MPWRDYDGNAFFEAGGYWMQRQHIFINPFYYVDYALAQMGAFHFYRMMDEDPKTAWEEYYRLCRSGGSRGYFETLEYSGIGNPFCEETIRGIMEFLQSKLF
;
A
#
# COMPACT_ATOMS: atom_id res chain seq x y z
N MET A 1 8.27 -0.55 -17.44
CA MET A 1 7.20 0.49 -17.28
C MET A 1 7.12 1.26 -18.60
N PRO A 2 6.19 0.89 -19.49
CA PRO A 2 6.14 1.43 -20.85
C PRO A 2 5.77 2.92 -20.92
N TRP A 3 5.18 3.46 -19.85
CA TRP A 3 4.78 4.86 -19.76
C TRP A 3 5.88 5.79 -19.22
N ARG A 4 7.03 5.24 -18.84
CA ARG A 4 8.12 6.02 -18.25
C ARG A 4 9.16 6.34 -19.31
N ASP A 5 9.51 7.61 -19.41
CA ASP A 5 10.67 8.07 -20.15
C ASP A 5 11.93 7.83 -19.32
N TYR A 6 12.94 7.24 -19.93
CA TYR A 6 14.23 6.96 -19.31
C TYR A 6 15.37 7.81 -19.89
N ASP A 7 15.03 8.92 -20.55
CA ASP A 7 15.97 9.90 -21.12
C ASP A 7 17.03 9.25 -22.04
N GLY A 8 16.64 8.24 -22.81
CA GLY A 8 17.52 7.51 -23.73
C GLY A 8 18.52 6.57 -23.05
N ASN A 9 18.33 6.23 -21.78
CA ASN A 9 19.17 5.24 -21.10
C ASN A 9 18.81 3.82 -21.58
N ALA A 10 19.61 3.28 -22.48
CA ALA A 10 19.37 1.98 -23.13
C ALA A 10 19.24 0.81 -22.13
N PHE A 11 19.93 0.84 -20.99
CA PHE A 11 19.82 -0.19 -19.97
C PHE A 11 18.45 -0.15 -19.27
N PHE A 12 17.95 1.03 -18.98
CA PHE A 12 16.64 1.19 -18.36
C PHE A 12 15.51 0.90 -19.36
N GLU A 13 15.67 1.31 -20.60
CA GLU A 13 14.73 1.00 -21.69
C GLU A 13 14.63 -0.50 -21.95
N ALA A 14 15.73 -1.22 -21.85
CA ALA A 14 15.78 -2.68 -21.92
C ALA A 14 15.19 -3.40 -20.69
N GLY A 15 14.65 -2.64 -19.71
CA GLY A 15 13.99 -3.21 -18.53
C GLY A 15 14.85 -3.27 -17.26
N GLY A 16 16.08 -2.74 -17.27
CA GLY A 16 17.00 -2.78 -16.13
C GLY A 16 16.64 -1.88 -14.95
N TYR A 17 15.61 -1.04 -15.07
CA TYR A 17 15.26 -0.04 -14.05
C TYR A 17 14.98 -0.63 -12.67
N TRP A 18 14.35 -1.80 -12.56
CA TRP A 18 14.05 -2.46 -11.29
C TRP A 18 15.30 -2.80 -10.47
N MET A 19 16.47 -2.97 -11.12
CA MET A 19 17.74 -3.29 -10.47
C MET A 19 18.26 -2.17 -9.56
N GLN A 20 17.72 -0.96 -9.68
CA GLN A 20 18.00 0.14 -8.74
C GLN A 20 17.38 -0.09 -7.35
N ARG A 21 16.46 -1.05 -7.22
CA ARG A 21 15.80 -1.34 -5.96
C ARG A 21 16.67 -2.25 -5.09
N GLN A 22 17.53 -1.61 -4.32
CA GLN A 22 18.51 -2.27 -3.44
C GLN A 22 17.88 -3.34 -2.54
N HIS A 23 16.65 -3.10 -2.06
CA HIS A 23 15.90 -4.02 -1.20
C HIS A 23 15.70 -5.41 -1.80
N ILE A 24 15.59 -5.52 -3.13
CA ILE A 24 15.40 -6.80 -3.82
C ILE A 24 16.62 -7.71 -3.62
N PHE A 25 17.81 -7.12 -3.50
CA PHE A 25 19.09 -7.84 -3.40
C PHE A 25 19.55 -8.04 -1.96
N ILE A 26 19.35 -7.01 -1.09
CA ILE A 26 19.89 -7.00 0.27
C ILE A 26 18.91 -7.66 1.25
N ASN A 27 17.60 -7.44 1.05
CA ASN A 27 16.55 -7.96 1.91
C ASN A 27 15.52 -8.72 1.07
N PRO A 28 15.81 -9.96 0.65
CA PRO A 28 14.86 -10.76 -0.14
C PRO A 28 13.49 -10.83 0.53
N PHE A 29 12.43 -10.72 -0.27
CA PHE A 29 11.02 -10.72 0.14
C PHE A 29 10.52 -9.51 0.94
N TYR A 30 11.40 -8.67 1.47
CA TYR A 30 11.00 -7.50 2.27
C TYR A 30 10.26 -6.43 1.47
N TYR A 31 10.55 -6.31 0.17
CA TYR A 31 9.99 -5.23 -0.65
C TYR A 31 8.45 -5.25 -0.75
N VAL A 32 7.82 -6.40 -0.57
CA VAL A 32 6.36 -6.54 -0.56
C VAL A 32 5.70 -5.80 0.61
N ASP A 33 6.40 -5.63 1.73
CA ASP A 33 5.87 -4.94 2.90
C ASP A 33 5.49 -3.48 2.59
N TYR A 34 6.22 -2.83 1.67
CA TYR A 34 5.87 -1.49 1.20
C TYR A 34 4.55 -1.46 0.42
N ALA A 35 4.27 -2.50 -0.35
CA ALA A 35 2.99 -2.61 -1.06
C ALA A 35 1.84 -2.79 -0.06
N LEU A 36 2.02 -3.64 0.95
CA LEU A 36 1.03 -3.87 2.00
C LEU A 36 0.78 -2.62 2.83
N ALA A 37 1.85 -1.89 3.20
CA ALA A 37 1.73 -0.61 3.91
C ALA A 37 1.01 0.45 3.07
N GLN A 38 1.29 0.50 1.76
CA GLN A 38 0.62 1.43 0.84
C GLN A 38 -0.87 1.11 0.70
N MET A 39 -1.24 -0.17 0.64
CA MET A 39 -2.64 -0.59 0.63
C MET A 39 -3.37 -0.14 1.91
N GLY A 40 -2.72 -0.27 3.07
CA GLY A 40 -3.24 0.25 4.34
C GLY A 40 -3.43 1.77 4.31
N ALA A 41 -2.46 2.51 3.77
CA ALA A 41 -2.56 3.96 3.61
C ALA A 41 -3.73 4.39 2.70
N PHE A 42 -3.95 3.69 1.58
CA PHE A 42 -5.09 3.95 0.70
C PHE A 42 -6.43 3.60 1.36
N HIS A 43 -6.46 2.56 2.18
CA HIS A 43 -7.64 2.22 2.96
C HIS A 43 -8.02 3.36 3.93
N PHE A 44 -7.04 3.87 4.69
CA PHE A 44 -7.28 5.02 5.58
C PHE A 44 -7.64 6.29 4.81
N TYR A 45 -7.06 6.52 3.63
CA TYR A 45 -7.44 7.65 2.79
C TYR A 45 -8.91 7.57 2.38
N ARG A 46 -9.39 6.39 1.99
CA ARG A 46 -10.80 6.18 1.68
C ARG A 46 -11.68 6.41 2.92
N MET A 47 -11.34 5.82 4.06
CA MET A 47 -12.07 6.01 5.30
C MET A 47 -12.10 7.49 5.73
N MET A 48 -11.00 8.21 5.56
CA MET A 48 -10.91 9.63 5.88
C MET A 48 -11.81 10.48 4.98
N ASP A 49 -12.02 10.09 3.75
CA ASP A 49 -12.94 10.75 2.83
C ASP A 49 -14.43 10.47 3.17
N GLU A 50 -14.73 9.26 3.61
CA GLU A 50 -16.08 8.81 3.97
C GLU A 50 -16.51 9.31 5.38
N ASP A 51 -15.69 9.08 6.40
CA ASP A 51 -15.92 9.49 7.79
C ASP A 51 -14.60 9.78 8.51
N PRO A 52 -14.15 11.05 8.52
CA PRO A 52 -12.88 11.44 9.13
C PRO A 52 -12.76 11.09 10.62
N LYS A 53 -13.88 11.09 11.36
CA LYS A 53 -13.87 10.79 12.79
C LYS A 53 -13.57 9.32 13.02
N THR A 54 -14.31 8.45 12.39
CA THR A 54 -14.09 6.99 12.48
C THR A 54 -12.69 6.62 11.96
N ALA A 55 -12.26 7.19 10.84
CA ALA A 55 -10.94 6.97 10.29
C ALA A 55 -9.81 7.33 11.27
N TRP A 56 -9.97 8.45 11.99
CA TRP A 56 -9.01 8.86 13.00
C TRP A 56 -8.96 7.90 14.20
N GLU A 57 -10.13 7.45 14.67
CA GLU A 57 -10.23 6.50 15.78
C GLU A 57 -9.56 5.15 15.43
N GLU A 58 -9.80 4.64 14.23
CA GLU A 58 -9.18 3.40 13.74
C GLU A 58 -7.67 3.55 13.51
N TYR A 59 -7.22 4.67 12.93
CA TYR A 59 -5.80 4.98 12.79
C TYR A 59 -5.10 5.06 14.16
N TYR A 60 -5.71 5.73 15.12
CA TYR A 60 -5.19 5.82 16.47
C TYR A 60 -5.12 4.44 17.16
N ARG A 61 -6.13 3.60 16.90
CA ARG A 61 -6.15 2.20 17.36
C ARG A 61 -4.98 1.40 16.77
N LEU A 62 -4.71 1.56 15.47
CA LEU A 62 -3.54 0.97 14.81
C LEU A 62 -2.24 1.40 15.48
N CYS A 63 -2.06 2.70 15.69
CA CYS A 63 -0.85 3.24 16.32
C CYS A 63 -0.66 2.67 17.74
N ARG A 64 -1.73 2.52 18.51
CA ARG A 64 -1.68 1.96 19.86
C ARG A 64 -1.43 0.47 19.91
N SER A 65 -1.72 -0.26 18.85
CA SER A 65 -1.47 -1.71 18.81
C SER A 65 0.03 -2.02 18.89
N GLY A 66 0.87 -1.14 18.34
CA GLY A 66 2.32 -1.34 18.26
C GLY A 66 2.64 -2.72 17.67
N GLY A 67 3.60 -3.42 18.24
CA GLY A 67 3.95 -4.79 17.84
C GLY A 67 3.28 -5.89 18.67
N SER A 68 2.16 -5.60 19.32
CA SER A 68 1.49 -6.52 20.25
C SER A 68 0.66 -7.62 19.59
N ARG A 69 0.41 -7.50 18.28
CA ARG A 69 -0.45 -8.39 17.48
C ARG A 69 0.25 -8.82 16.21
N GLY A 70 -0.16 -9.98 15.68
CA GLY A 70 0.20 -10.39 14.33
C GLY A 70 -0.42 -9.46 13.25
N TYR A 71 0.06 -9.58 12.03
CA TYR A 71 -0.36 -8.70 10.93
C TYR A 71 -1.88 -8.71 10.70
N PHE A 72 -2.48 -9.89 10.53
CA PHE A 72 -3.92 -10.02 10.29
C PHE A 72 -4.77 -9.58 11.48
N GLU A 73 -4.35 -9.89 12.69
CA GLU A 73 -5.01 -9.44 13.92
C GLU A 73 -4.96 -7.90 14.05
N THR A 74 -3.86 -7.29 13.58
CA THR A 74 -3.74 -5.83 13.55
C THR A 74 -4.70 -5.20 12.56
N LEU A 75 -4.88 -5.80 11.37
CA LEU A 75 -5.85 -5.32 10.38
C LEU A 75 -7.27 -5.35 10.94
N GLU A 76 -7.68 -6.49 11.50
CA GLU A 76 -9.02 -6.64 12.12
C GLU A 76 -9.22 -5.65 13.26
N TYR A 77 -8.23 -5.52 14.15
CA TYR A 77 -8.29 -4.61 15.29
C TYR A 77 -8.44 -3.14 14.89
N SER A 78 -7.89 -2.77 13.75
CA SER A 78 -7.86 -1.39 13.23
C SER A 78 -8.89 -1.14 12.13
N GLY A 79 -9.82 -2.05 11.89
CA GLY A 79 -10.84 -1.91 10.85
C GLY A 79 -10.28 -1.83 9.42
N ILE A 80 -9.02 -2.25 9.20
CA ILE A 80 -8.37 -2.21 7.89
C ILE A 80 -8.75 -3.46 7.10
N GLY A 81 -9.20 -3.28 5.87
CA GLY A 81 -9.48 -4.40 4.97
C GLY A 81 -8.24 -5.23 4.66
N ASN A 82 -8.40 -6.54 4.58
CA ASN A 82 -7.31 -7.46 4.26
C ASN A 82 -6.82 -7.26 2.81
N PRO A 83 -5.55 -6.83 2.58
CA PRO A 83 -5.02 -6.55 1.24
C PRO A 83 -4.80 -7.81 0.38
N PHE A 84 -4.99 -9.00 0.93
CA PHE A 84 -4.98 -10.26 0.18
C PHE A 84 -6.38 -10.68 -0.30
N CYS A 85 -7.41 -9.88 0.00
CA CYS A 85 -8.77 -10.08 -0.48
C CYS A 85 -9.02 -9.25 -1.73
N GLU A 86 -9.49 -9.88 -2.80
CA GLU A 86 -9.76 -9.21 -4.07
C GLU A 86 -10.77 -8.06 -3.91
N GLU A 87 -11.80 -8.24 -3.10
CA GLU A 87 -12.82 -7.22 -2.85
C GLU A 87 -12.24 -5.97 -2.20
N THR A 88 -11.30 -6.14 -1.27
CA THR A 88 -10.58 -5.02 -0.62
C THR A 88 -9.78 -4.24 -1.65
N ILE A 89 -9.00 -4.94 -2.49
CA ILE A 89 -8.19 -4.31 -3.52
C ILE A 89 -9.07 -3.57 -4.52
N ARG A 90 -10.13 -4.23 -5.00
CA ARG A 90 -11.06 -3.65 -5.96
C ARG A 90 -11.70 -2.38 -5.43
N GLY A 91 -12.24 -2.40 -4.22
CA GLY A 91 -12.87 -1.23 -3.60
C GLY A 91 -11.91 -0.05 -3.39
N ILE A 92 -10.64 -0.32 -3.06
CA ILE A 92 -9.62 0.73 -2.99
C ILE A 92 -9.30 1.29 -4.37
N MET A 93 -9.15 0.44 -5.39
CA MET A 93 -8.85 0.88 -6.75
C MET A 93 -9.98 1.72 -7.36
N GLU A 94 -11.23 1.32 -7.18
CA GLU A 94 -12.41 2.08 -7.62
C GLU A 94 -12.46 3.46 -6.95
N PHE A 95 -12.20 3.52 -5.65
CA PHE A 95 -12.11 4.78 -4.92
C PHE A 95 -10.99 5.68 -5.47
N LEU A 96 -9.78 5.15 -5.62
CA LEU A 96 -8.64 5.92 -6.15
C LEU A 96 -8.92 6.43 -7.57
N GLN A 97 -9.52 5.59 -8.41
CA GLN A 97 -9.90 5.97 -9.77
C GLN A 97 -10.88 7.15 -9.77
N SER A 98 -11.85 7.15 -8.86
CA SER A 98 -12.82 8.26 -8.73
C SER A 98 -12.20 9.58 -8.26
N LYS A 99 -11.01 9.53 -7.64
CA LYS A 99 -10.28 10.72 -7.17
C LYS A 99 -9.27 11.27 -8.17
N LEU A 100 -8.81 10.42 -9.09
CA LEU A 100 -7.76 10.78 -10.05
C LEU A 100 -8.32 11.18 -11.43
N PHE A 101 -9.53 10.74 -11.74
CA PHE A 101 -10.19 10.93 -13.05
C PHE A 101 -11.64 11.35 -12.90
#